data_2b710d875c298769d62dbaf8da60b3c7
#
_entry.id   2b710d875c298769d62dbaf8da60b3c7
#
_cell.length_a   1.000
_cell.length_b   1.000
_cell.length_c   1.000
_cell.angle_alpha   90.00
_cell.angle_beta   90.00
_cell.angle_gamma   90.00
#
_symmetry.space_group_name_H-M   'P 1'
#
loop_
_entity.id
_entity.type
_entity.pdbx_description
1 polymer ?
#
loop_
_entity_poly.entity_id
_entity_poly.type
_entity_poly.pdbx_seq_one_letter_code
_entity_poly.pdbx_strand_id
1 'polypeptide(L)' 'MGIVNIEEDLHDQLRRASKVSCRSINAQAAFWIKIGMLCETNPTLSFNEIVERELRTAGVSAQPLQVVKHDQAA' A
#
# COMPACT_ATOMS: atom_id res chain seq x y z
N MET A 1 19.29 3.46 11.94
CA MET A 1 17.83 3.48 11.99
C MET A 1 17.35 4.80 12.55
N GLY A 2 16.36 5.37 11.93
CA GLY A 2 15.85 6.67 12.37
C GLY A 2 14.61 6.55 13.22
N ILE A 3 14.21 7.66 13.81
CA ILE A 3 13.00 7.73 14.61
C ILE A 3 12.13 8.84 14.07
N VAL A 4 10.85 8.54 13.90
CA VAL A 4 9.88 9.52 13.46
C VAL A 4 8.77 9.59 14.51
N ASN A 5 8.48 10.79 14.98
CA ASN A 5 7.42 10.97 15.97
C ASN A 5 6.12 11.26 15.24
N ILE A 6 5.07 10.56 15.63
CA ILE A 6 3.76 10.69 15.00
C ILE A 6 2.75 11.03 16.07
N GLU A 7 1.85 11.98 15.79
CA GLU A 7 0.86 12.34 16.78
C GLU A 7 -0.10 11.18 17.00
N GLU A 8 -0.75 11.24 18.16
CA GLU A 8 -1.51 10.11 18.66
C GLU A 8 -2.67 9.71 17.76
N ASP A 9 -3.39 10.68 17.24
CA ASP A 9 -4.52 10.39 16.37
C ASP A 9 -4.09 9.64 15.10
N LEU A 10 -3.00 10.06 14.53
CA LEU A 10 -2.49 9.42 13.34
C LEU A 10 -1.96 8.03 13.66
N HIS A 11 -1.33 7.89 14.82
CA HIS A 11 -0.84 6.58 15.26
C HIS A 11 -1.98 5.60 15.45
N ASP A 12 -3.13 6.09 15.95
CA ASP A 12 -4.28 5.23 16.15
C ASP A 12 -4.86 4.76 14.79
N GLN A 13 -4.91 5.65 13.82
CA GLN A 13 -5.34 5.29 12.48
C GLN A 13 -4.41 4.24 11.87
N LEU A 14 -3.13 4.42 12.10
CA LEU A 14 -2.13 3.50 11.62
C LEU A 14 -2.35 2.11 12.20
N ARG A 15 -2.62 2.06 13.50
CA ARG A 15 -2.84 0.80 14.17
C ARG A 15 -4.07 0.08 13.61
N ARG A 16 -5.13 0.81 13.36
CA ARG A 16 -6.35 0.24 12.80
C ARG A 16 -6.12 -0.26 11.38
N ALA A 17 -5.43 0.52 10.57
CA ALA A 17 -5.14 0.13 9.21
C ALA A 17 -4.25 -1.11 9.15
N SER A 18 -3.32 -1.23 10.08
CA SER A 18 -2.42 -2.37 10.09
C SER A 18 -3.16 -3.68 10.33
N LYS A 19 -4.23 -3.64 11.09
CA LYS A 19 -5.02 -4.83 11.33
C LYS A 19 -5.73 -5.29 10.06
N VAL A 20 -6.27 -4.36 9.32
CA VAL A 20 -6.97 -4.68 8.09
C VAL A 20 -6.03 -5.26 7.05
N SER A 21 -4.84 -4.72 6.94
CA SER A 21 -3.89 -5.15 5.93
C SER A 21 -2.98 -6.29 6.39
N CYS A 22 -3.20 -6.79 7.60
CA CYS A 22 -2.41 -7.88 8.16
C CYS A 22 -0.92 -7.54 8.22
N ARG A 23 -0.62 -6.32 8.64
CA ARG A 23 0.76 -5.84 8.76
C ARG A 23 1.02 -5.42 10.19
N SER A 24 2.30 -5.32 10.55
CA SER A 24 2.67 -4.70 11.82
C SER A 24 2.48 -3.20 11.67
N ILE A 25 2.41 -2.48 12.78
CA ILE A 25 2.28 -1.03 12.75
C ILE A 25 3.47 -0.42 12.03
N ASN A 26 4.68 -0.91 12.30
CA ASN A 26 5.87 -0.38 11.65
C ASN A 26 5.84 -0.61 10.15
N ALA A 27 5.40 -1.79 9.70
CA ALA A 27 5.31 -2.07 8.29
C ALA A 27 4.25 -1.20 7.61
N GLN A 28 3.13 -0.98 8.30
CA GLN A 28 2.08 -0.13 7.77
C GLN A 28 2.57 1.31 7.63
N ALA A 29 3.30 1.79 8.64
CA ALA A 29 3.86 3.14 8.61
C ALA A 29 4.85 3.28 7.45
N ALA A 30 5.73 2.31 7.29
CA ALA A 30 6.72 2.34 6.22
C ALA A 30 6.04 2.33 4.85
N PHE A 31 4.98 1.55 4.70
CA PHE A 31 4.24 1.50 3.45
C PHE A 31 3.61 2.85 3.13
N TRP A 32 2.92 3.45 4.10
CA TRP A 32 2.28 4.73 3.87
C TRP A 32 3.30 5.84 3.60
N ILE A 33 4.44 5.83 4.28
CA ILE A 33 5.48 6.82 4.04
C ILE A 33 6.02 6.67 2.62
N LYS A 34 6.27 5.43 2.20
CA LYS A 34 6.78 5.17 0.86
C LYS A 34 5.76 5.60 -0.20
N ILE A 35 4.50 5.25 0.00
CA ILE A 35 3.46 5.62 -0.95
C ILE A 35 3.30 7.15 -1.01
N GLY A 36 3.34 7.80 0.15
CA GLY A 36 3.25 9.26 0.18
C GLY A 36 4.39 9.90 -0.59
N MET A 37 5.60 9.40 -0.40
CA MET A 37 6.74 9.89 -1.12
C MET A 37 6.59 9.68 -2.62
N LEU A 38 6.13 8.50 -3.02
CA LEU A 38 5.95 8.19 -4.44
C LEU A 38 4.85 9.01 -5.07
N CYS A 39 3.78 9.29 -4.33
CA CYS A 39 2.72 10.15 -4.82
C CYS A 39 3.22 11.56 -5.04
N GLU A 40 4.00 12.06 -4.10
CA GLU A 40 4.50 13.41 -4.18
C GLU A 40 5.52 13.59 -5.30
N THR A 41 6.34 12.57 -5.54
CA THR A 41 7.36 12.66 -6.57
C THR A 41 6.84 12.22 -7.94
N ASN A 42 5.63 11.69 -8.03
CA ASN A 42 5.00 11.32 -9.30
C ASN A 42 3.58 11.86 -9.34
N PRO A 43 3.44 13.18 -9.42
CA PRO A 43 2.12 13.81 -9.22
C PRO A 43 1.05 13.48 -10.25
N THR A 44 1.43 12.90 -11.38
CA THR A 44 0.44 12.53 -12.37
C THR A 44 -0.04 11.09 -12.23
N LEU A 45 0.53 10.33 -11.29
CA LEU A 45 0.11 8.94 -11.10
C LEU A 45 -0.87 8.83 -9.95
N SER A 46 -1.86 7.96 -10.10
CA SER A 46 -2.80 7.70 -9.01
C SER A 46 -2.17 6.72 -8.04
N PHE A 47 -2.77 6.57 -6.89
CA PHE A 47 -2.34 5.60 -5.90
C PHE A 47 -2.33 4.19 -6.52
N ASN A 48 -3.40 3.85 -7.25
CA ASN A 48 -3.49 2.52 -7.84
C ASN A 48 -2.38 2.29 -8.86
N GLU A 49 -2.07 3.29 -9.65
CA GLU A 49 -1.00 3.18 -10.64
C GLU A 49 0.36 2.98 -9.98
N ILE A 50 0.59 3.69 -8.88
CA ILE A 50 1.83 3.56 -8.14
C ILE A 50 1.98 2.17 -7.55
N VAL A 51 0.92 1.67 -6.91
CA VAL A 51 0.96 0.35 -6.29
C VAL A 51 1.16 -0.72 -7.36
N GLU A 52 0.48 -0.59 -8.48
CA GLU A 52 0.61 -1.53 -9.56
C GLU A 52 2.05 -1.56 -10.09
N ARG A 53 2.66 -0.39 -10.24
CA ARG A 53 4.03 -0.30 -10.69
C ARG A 53 5.00 -0.96 -9.71
N GLU A 54 4.78 -0.72 -8.40
CA GLU A 54 5.64 -1.31 -7.38
C GLU A 54 5.51 -2.84 -7.37
N LEU A 55 4.31 -3.33 -7.54
CA LEU A 55 4.08 -4.77 -7.59
C LEU A 55 4.79 -5.39 -8.80
N ARG A 56 4.69 -4.76 -9.95
CA ARG A 56 5.37 -5.25 -11.13
C ARG A 56 6.88 -5.27 -10.95
N THR A 57 7.43 -4.22 -10.35
CA THR A 57 8.85 -4.14 -10.09
C THR A 57 9.31 -5.26 -9.16
N ALA A 58 8.45 -5.65 -8.24
CA ALA A 58 8.75 -6.73 -7.32
C ALA A 58 8.44 -8.12 -7.90
N GLY A 59 7.99 -8.17 -9.13
CA GLY A 59 7.69 -9.44 -9.76
C GLY A 59 6.32 -10.00 -9.52
N VAL A 60 5.40 -9.17 -9.00
CA VAL A 60 4.05 -9.62 -8.73
C VAL A 60 3.15 -9.22 -9.88
N SER A 61 2.39 -10.14 -10.42
CA SER A 61 1.45 -9.85 -11.47
C SER A 61 0.05 -10.16 -11.01
N ALA A 62 -0.83 -9.23 -11.22
CA ALA A 62 -2.20 -9.42 -10.84
C ALA A 62 -3.01 -10.10 -11.93
N GLN A 63 -2.48 -10.12 -13.15
CA GLN A 63 -3.20 -10.63 -14.23
C GLN A 63 -3.70 -12.01 -14.12
N PRO A 64 -2.96 -12.95 -13.74
CA PRO A 64 -3.42 -14.29 -13.68
C PRO A 64 -4.54 -14.55 -12.74
N LEU A 65 -4.68 -13.70 -11.79
CA LEU A 65 -5.68 -13.93 -10.79
C LEU A 65 -7.05 -13.65 -11.27
N GLN A 66 -7.19 -13.00 -12.39
CA GLN A 66 -8.45 -12.67 -12.81
C GLN A 66 -9.21 -13.74 -13.41
N VAL A 67 -8.66 -14.73 -13.66
CA VAL A 67 -9.30 -15.77 -14.22
C VAL A 67 -10.53 -16.19 -13.59
N VAL A 68 -10.64 -15.91 -12.66
CA VAL A 68 -11.81 -16.28 -12.03
C VAL A 68 -13.04 -15.66 -12.49
N LYS A 69 -13.04 -15.70 -13.08
CA LYS A 69 -13.68 -15.07 -13.40
C LYS A 69 -14.58 -15.12 -13.53
N HIS A 70 -14.60 -15.24 -13.55
CA HIS A 70 -15.16 -14.92 -13.66
C HIS A 70 -15.97 -15.19 -13.67
N ASP A 71 -15.92 -15.65 -13.63
CA ASP A 71 -16.44 -15.62 -13.62
C ASP A 71 -17.06 -15.56 -13.27
N GLN A 72 -17.08 -15.65 -12.99
CA GLN A 72 -17.53 -15.25 -12.62
C GLN A 72 -18.20 -14.97 -12.45
N ALA A 73 -18.46 -15.29 -12.44
CA ALA A 73 -19.02 -14.84 -12.40
C ALA A 73 -19.57 -14.82 -12.29
N ALA A 74 -19.89 -15.08 -12.18
CA ALA A 74 -20.27 -14.80 -12.19
C ALA A 74 -20.48 -14.73 -12.17
#